data_1826637f7d05499b749e741903d7bded
#
_entry.id   1826637f7d05499b749e741903d7bded
#
_cell.length_a   1.000
_cell.length_b   1.000
_cell.length_c   1.000
_cell.angle_alpha   90.00
_cell.angle_beta   90.00
_cell.angle_gamma   90.00
#
_symmetry.space_group_name_H-M   'P 1'
#
loop_
_entity.id
_entity.type
_entity.pdbx_description
1 polymer ?
#
loop_
_entity_poly.entity_id
_entity_poly.type
_entity_poly.pdbx_seq_one_letter_code
_entity_poly.pdbx_strand_id
1 'polypeptide(L)'
;KLNNDVKKLAGSKEPLVRIVKKSSTAMKQKVIVRASSIVLALIIDAAFIVLVTGLNPLAVYREIFKATFETPLRFMWMLRDLVALLCIGIALAPAFKMRFWNIGAEGQVLMGGFATAICMMYLGGKLPTPLLFLTMFLTSVIAGAIWSFVPAFFKANWNTNETLFTLMMNYVAIQLVSYYTNI
;
A
#
# COMPACT_ATOMS: atom_id res chain seq x y z
N LYS A 1 -2.97 28.00 -48.62
CA LYS A 1 -3.30 27.56 -47.25
C LYS A 1 -2.06 27.08 -46.50
N LEU A 2 -1.20 26.24 -47.10
CA LEU A 2 0.02 25.70 -46.46
C LEU A 2 0.97 26.79 -45.92
N ASN A 3 1.13 27.90 -46.64
CA ASN A 3 2.06 28.99 -46.30
C ASN A 3 1.59 29.82 -45.07
N ASN A 4 0.28 29.84 -44.78
CA ASN A 4 -0.28 30.52 -43.63
C ASN A 4 -0.18 29.65 -42.34
N ASP A 5 -0.21 28.33 -42.48
CA ASP A 5 -0.06 27.43 -41.36
C ASP A 5 1.41 27.34 -40.90
N VAL A 6 2.35 27.40 -41.82
CA VAL A 6 3.79 27.47 -41.51
C VAL A 6 4.15 28.80 -40.82
N LYS A 7 3.53 29.93 -41.19
CA LYS A 7 3.72 31.23 -40.49
C LYS A 7 3.11 31.25 -39.09
N LYS A 8 2.00 30.52 -38.85
CA LYS A 8 1.41 30.38 -37.50
C LYS A 8 2.27 29.54 -36.59
N LEU A 9 2.95 28.50 -37.10
CA LEU A 9 3.88 27.68 -36.33
C LEU A 9 5.19 28.41 -35.98
N ALA A 10 5.66 29.32 -36.84
CA ALA A 10 6.87 30.12 -36.60
C ALA A 10 6.71 31.26 -35.59
N GLY A 11 5.46 31.59 -35.18
CA GLY A 11 5.14 32.64 -34.21
C GLY A 11 4.84 32.15 -32.78
N SER A 12 4.83 30.86 -32.53
CA SER A 12 4.68 30.34 -31.17
C SER A 12 5.99 30.47 -30.40
N LYS A 13 6.05 31.40 -29.46
CA LYS A 13 7.17 31.53 -28.51
C LYS A 13 7.38 30.15 -27.87
N GLU A 14 8.49 29.50 -28.19
CA GLU A 14 8.85 28.26 -27.52
C GLU A 14 8.93 28.50 -26.01
N PRO A 15 8.35 27.65 -25.17
CA PRO A 15 8.44 27.82 -23.74
C PRO A 15 9.92 27.78 -23.33
N LEU A 16 10.33 28.74 -22.47
CA LEU A 16 11.71 28.86 -21.99
C LEU A 16 12.20 27.61 -21.26
N VAL A 17 11.27 26.78 -20.76
CA VAL A 17 11.56 25.52 -20.08
C VAL A 17 10.66 24.43 -20.68
N ARG A 18 11.26 23.37 -21.19
CA ARG A 18 10.56 22.19 -21.71
C ARG A 18 10.97 20.97 -20.91
N ILE A 19 10.00 20.35 -20.23
CA ILE A 19 10.21 19.07 -19.53
C ILE A 19 10.13 17.95 -20.56
N VAL A 20 11.26 17.29 -20.84
CA VAL A 20 11.35 16.18 -21.78
C VAL A 20 11.70 14.91 -21.03
N LYS A 21 10.96 13.82 -21.32
CA LYS A 21 11.26 12.52 -20.73
C LYS A 21 12.62 12.03 -21.24
N LYS A 22 13.58 11.85 -20.35
CA LYS A 22 14.91 11.31 -20.70
C LYS A 22 14.77 9.83 -21.09
N SER A 23 15.15 9.49 -22.30
CA SER A 23 14.93 8.17 -22.91
C SER A 23 15.76 7.04 -22.28
N SER A 24 16.93 7.35 -21.72
CA SER A 24 17.75 6.38 -20.98
C SER A 24 18.50 7.08 -19.86
N THR A 25 18.36 6.57 -18.64
CA THR A 25 19.12 7.03 -17.48
C THR A 25 20.06 5.91 -17.06
N ALA A 26 21.36 6.16 -17.00
CA ALA A 26 22.34 5.18 -16.52
C ALA A 26 21.96 4.71 -15.10
N MET A 27 22.19 3.44 -14.78
CA MET A 27 21.87 2.84 -13.48
C MET A 27 22.45 3.65 -12.31
N LYS A 28 23.71 4.13 -12.47
CA LYS A 28 24.39 5.01 -11.49
C LYS A 28 23.61 6.29 -11.21
N GLN A 29 23.08 6.97 -12.23
CA GLN A 29 22.28 8.20 -12.04
C GLN A 29 20.98 7.91 -11.31
N LYS A 30 20.31 6.78 -11.59
CA LYS A 30 19.09 6.38 -10.86
C LYS A 30 19.37 6.17 -9.37
N VAL A 31 20.48 5.51 -9.03
CA VAL A 31 20.87 5.29 -7.64
C VAL A 31 21.21 6.61 -6.94
N ILE A 32 22.02 7.47 -7.59
CA ILE A 32 22.38 8.78 -7.01
C ILE A 32 21.15 9.64 -6.76
N VAL A 33 20.23 9.75 -7.73
CA VAL A 33 19.01 10.54 -7.56
C VAL A 33 18.13 9.98 -6.43
N ARG A 34 18.00 8.65 -6.31
CA ARG A 34 17.24 8.05 -5.22
C ARG A 34 17.91 8.30 -3.86
N ALA A 35 19.22 8.11 -3.78
CA ALA A 35 19.97 8.36 -2.53
C ALA A 35 19.89 9.82 -2.11
N SER A 36 20.10 10.77 -3.05
CA SER A 36 19.99 12.20 -2.75
C SER A 36 18.58 12.61 -2.33
N SER A 37 17.54 12.02 -2.93
CA SER A 37 16.15 12.27 -2.53
C SER A 37 15.86 11.77 -1.11
N ILE A 38 16.40 10.61 -0.71
CA ILE A 38 16.25 10.08 0.65
C ILE A 38 16.97 10.99 1.66
N VAL A 39 18.20 11.40 1.36
CA VAL A 39 18.96 12.31 2.24
C VAL A 39 18.23 13.65 2.38
N LEU A 40 17.73 14.21 1.29
CA LEU A 40 16.97 15.46 1.34
C LEU A 40 15.68 15.32 2.17
N ALA A 41 14.97 14.20 2.01
CA ALA A 41 13.78 13.93 2.82
C ALA A 41 14.10 13.85 4.32
N LEU A 42 15.19 13.18 4.70
CA LEU A 42 15.64 13.12 6.09
C LEU A 42 16.05 14.49 6.65
N ILE A 43 16.65 15.36 5.84
CA ILE A 43 16.99 16.73 6.26
C ILE A 43 15.72 17.56 6.49
N ILE A 44 14.74 17.46 5.60
CA ILE A 44 13.45 18.17 5.74
C ILE A 44 12.71 17.65 6.99
N ASP A 45 12.68 16.33 7.19
CA ASP A 45 12.08 15.73 8.37
C ASP A 45 12.78 16.15 9.67
N ALA A 46 14.12 16.19 9.67
CA ALA A 46 14.90 16.71 10.79
C ALA A 46 14.54 18.16 11.14
N ALA A 47 14.40 19.03 10.12
CA ALA A 47 13.97 20.40 10.33
C ALA A 47 12.54 20.47 10.92
N PHE A 48 11.64 19.62 10.43
CA PHE A 48 10.27 19.52 10.94
C PHE A 48 10.23 19.05 12.41
N ILE A 49 11.03 18.03 12.77
CA ILE A 49 11.16 17.56 14.16
C ILE A 49 11.59 18.70 15.08
N VAL A 50 12.63 19.47 14.71
CA VAL A 50 13.09 20.61 15.52
C VAL A 50 12.00 21.67 15.67
N LEU A 51 11.32 22.02 14.58
CA LEU A 51 10.32 23.10 14.58
C LEU A 51 9.06 22.73 15.40
N VAL A 52 8.63 21.47 15.34
CA VAL A 52 7.38 21.05 15.99
C VAL A 52 7.60 20.57 17.42
N THR A 53 8.68 19.83 17.68
CA THR A 53 8.90 19.18 18.97
C THR A 53 10.04 19.77 19.79
N GLY A 54 10.93 20.56 19.18
CA GLY A 54 12.13 21.07 19.83
C GLY A 54 13.18 20.00 20.16
N LEU A 55 12.97 18.74 19.75
CA LEU A 55 13.87 17.63 20.04
C LEU A 55 15.06 17.58 19.08
N ASN A 56 16.14 16.94 19.52
CA ASN A 56 17.30 16.69 18.66
C ASN A 56 16.96 15.58 17.63
N PRO A 57 16.98 15.85 16.32
CA PRO A 57 16.62 14.88 15.28
C PRO A 57 17.49 13.63 15.30
N LEU A 58 18.78 13.78 15.59
CA LEU A 58 19.70 12.63 15.69
C LEU A 58 19.32 11.69 16.84
N ALA A 59 18.85 12.24 17.97
CA ALA A 59 18.36 11.42 19.08
C ALA A 59 17.07 10.67 18.67
N VAL A 60 16.15 11.35 17.98
CA VAL A 60 14.92 10.74 17.48
C VAL A 60 15.22 9.60 16.49
N TYR A 61 16.08 9.82 15.50
CA TYR A 61 16.47 8.78 14.55
C TYR A 61 17.16 7.59 15.22
N ARG A 62 18.02 7.86 16.21
CA ARG A 62 18.65 6.80 17.00
C ARG A 62 17.64 5.96 17.76
N GLU A 63 16.65 6.58 18.37
CA GLU A 63 15.60 5.85 19.11
C GLU A 63 14.67 5.05 18.15
N ILE A 64 14.34 5.58 16.97
CA ILE A 64 13.62 4.82 15.94
C ILE A 64 14.39 3.56 15.53
N PHE A 65 15.68 3.70 15.29
CA PHE A 65 16.53 2.57 14.94
C PHE A 65 16.64 1.55 16.07
N LYS A 66 16.90 2.01 17.30
CA LYS A 66 16.92 1.16 18.48
C LYS A 66 15.58 0.45 18.71
N ALA A 67 14.46 1.15 18.57
CA ALA A 67 13.14 0.56 18.76
C ALA A 67 12.90 -0.67 17.85
N THR A 68 13.56 -0.72 16.70
CA THR A 68 13.45 -1.84 15.76
C THR A 68 14.43 -2.97 16.07
N PHE A 69 15.68 -2.65 16.42
CA PHE A 69 16.78 -3.62 16.47
C PHE A 69 17.27 -3.93 17.88
N GLU A 70 16.79 -3.27 18.91
CA GLU A 70 17.30 -3.41 20.28
C GLU A 70 17.07 -4.79 20.89
N THR A 71 15.92 -5.42 20.59
CA THR A 71 15.59 -6.74 21.12
C THR A 71 15.24 -7.72 20.01
N PRO A 72 15.62 -9.02 20.16
CA PRO A 72 15.25 -10.06 19.18
C PRO A 72 13.74 -10.14 18.93
N LEU A 73 12.93 -9.88 19.96
CA LEU A 73 11.47 -9.90 19.86
C LEU A 73 10.94 -8.80 18.92
N ARG A 74 11.44 -7.56 19.06
CA ARG A 74 11.07 -6.44 18.20
C ARG A 74 11.50 -6.66 16.76
N PHE A 75 12.69 -7.21 16.58
CA PHE A 75 13.18 -7.59 15.27
C PHE A 75 12.29 -8.65 14.60
N MET A 76 11.84 -9.66 15.36
CA MET A 76 10.88 -10.66 14.84
C MET A 76 9.53 -10.05 14.48
N TRP A 77 9.03 -9.07 15.24
CA TRP A 77 7.80 -8.35 14.87
C TRP A 77 7.98 -7.57 13.57
N MET A 78 9.10 -6.88 13.41
CA MET A 78 9.43 -6.20 12.15
C MET A 78 9.47 -7.20 10.97
N LEU A 79 10.11 -8.36 11.13
CA LEU A 79 10.14 -9.38 10.08
C LEU A 79 8.75 -9.92 9.75
N ARG A 80 7.90 -10.15 10.75
CA ARG A 80 6.50 -10.56 10.54
C ARG A 80 5.74 -9.55 9.69
N ASP A 81 5.85 -8.27 10.03
CA ASP A 81 5.15 -7.20 9.32
C ASP A 81 5.72 -7.02 7.90
N LEU A 82 7.03 -7.17 7.73
CA LEU A 82 7.69 -7.18 6.42
C LEU A 82 7.16 -8.31 5.53
N VAL A 83 7.06 -9.53 6.06
CA VAL A 83 6.51 -10.68 5.31
C VAL A 83 5.06 -10.44 4.92
N ALA A 84 4.23 -9.92 5.84
CA ALA A 84 2.85 -9.60 5.54
C ALA A 84 2.72 -8.56 4.40
N LEU A 85 3.51 -7.49 4.45
CA LEU A 85 3.55 -6.47 3.40
C LEU A 85 4.03 -7.02 2.06
N LEU A 86 5.04 -7.91 2.06
CA LEU A 86 5.52 -8.57 0.85
C LEU A 86 4.44 -9.47 0.23
N CYS A 87 3.73 -10.26 1.05
CA CYS A 87 2.62 -11.09 0.58
C CYS A 87 1.52 -10.25 -0.06
N ILE A 88 1.11 -9.14 0.58
CA ILE A 88 0.13 -8.20 0.03
C ILE A 88 0.65 -7.58 -1.28
N GLY A 89 1.90 -7.14 -1.34
CA GLY A 89 2.51 -6.56 -2.54
C GLY A 89 2.54 -7.53 -3.72
N ILE A 90 2.87 -8.79 -3.48
CA ILE A 90 2.85 -9.85 -4.51
C ILE A 90 1.42 -10.12 -4.97
N ALA A 91 0.46 -10.19 -4.04
CA ALA A 91 -0.96 -10.42 -4.36
C ALA A 91 -1.57 -9.28 -5.19
N LEU A 92 -1.15 -8.03 -4.97
CA LEU A 92 -1.63 -6.86 -5.72
C LEU A 92 -0.97 -6.70 -7.10
N ALA A 93 0.21 -7.28 -7.32
CA ALA A 93 0.96 -7.10 -8.56
C ALA A 93 0.17 -7.50 -9.83
N PRO A 94 -0.62 -8.59 -9.88
CA PRO A 94 -1.48 -8.91 -11.02
C PRO A 94 -2.56 -7.85 -11.26
N ALA A 95 -3.21 -7.34 -10.21
CA ALA A 95 -4.24 -6.32 -10.32
C ALA A 95 -3.69 -5.04 -10.95
N PHE A 96 -2.52 -4.56 -10.52
CA PHE A 96 -1.87 -3.39 -11.12
C PHE A 96 -1.44 -3.61 -12.57
N LYS A 97 -1.02 -4.82 -12.93
CA LYS A 97 -0.73 -5.17 -14.35
C LYS A 97 -1.97 -5.06 -15.23
N MET A 98 -3.15 -5.41 -14.70
CA MET A 98 -4.44 -5.26 -15.37
C MET A 98 -4.99 -3.83 -15.33
N ARG A 99 -4.22 -2.86 -14.81
CA ARG A 99 -4.64 -1.46 -14.58
C ARG A 99 -5.84 -1.34 -13.62
N PHE A 100 -6.02 -2.30 -12.76
CA PHE A 100 -6.99 -2.25 -11.67
C PHE A 100 -6.29 -1.72 -10.41
N TRP A 101 -6.57 -0.47 -10.04
CA TRP A 101 -5.95 0.21 -8.91
C TRP A 101 -6.66 -0.18 -7.60
N ASN A 102 -6.28 -1.34 -7.05
CA ASN A 102 -6.84 -1.83 -5.81
C ASN A 102 -6.12 -1.20 -4.59
N ILE A 103 -6.75 -0.20 -3.96
CA ILE A 103 -6.30 0.40 -2.70
C ILE A 103 -6.97 -0.31 -1.49
N GLY A 104 -7.87 -1.26 -1.74
CA GLY A 104 -8.66 -1.98 -0.74
C GLY A 104 -8.00 -3.23 -0.16
N ALA A 105 -6.69 -3.43 -0.34
CA ALA A 105 -6.01 -4.63 0.13
C ALA A 105 -6.08 -4.82 1.65
N GLU A 106 -6.02 -3.73 2.41
CA GLU A 106 -6.15 -3.76 3.86
C GLU A 106 -7.49 -4.34 4.30
N GLY A 107 -8.60 -3.89 3.71
CA GLY A 107 -9.94 -4.41 3.98
C GLY A 107 -10.09 -5.89 3.61
N GLN A 108 -9.45 -6.33 2.52
CA GLN A 108 -9.44 -7.74 2.12
C GLN A 108 -8.73 -8.61 3.16
N VAL A 109 -7.58 -8.15 3.66
CA VAL A 109 -6.83 -8.83 4.74
C VAL A 109 -7.63 -8.84 6.05
N LEU A 110 -8.24 -7.72 6.41
CA LEU A 110 -9.09 -7.61 7.60
C LEU A 110 -10.27 -8.57 7.54
N MET A 111 -10.97 -8.66 6.42
CA MET A 111 -12.10 -9.58 6.26
C MET A 111 -11.68 -11.03 6.27
N GLY A 112 -10.53 -11.37 5.68
CA GLY A 112 -9.93 -12.71 5.79
C GLY A 112 -9.57 -13.07 7.23
N GLY A 113 -8.92 -12.15 7.95
CA GLY A 113 -8.58 -12.31 9.37
C GLY A 113 -9.80 -12.42 10.26
N PHE A 114 -10.84 -11.62 10.02
CA PHE A 114 -12.11 -11.67 10.75
C PHE A 114 -12.81 -13.03 10.59
N ALA A 115 -12.91 -13.53 9.36
CA ALA A 115 -13.47 -14.87 9.10
C ALA A 115 -12.66 -15.99 9.78
N THR A 116 -11.34 -15.86 9.81
CA THR A 116 -10.45 -16.77 10.52
C THR A 116 -10.71 -16.76 12.03
N ALA A 117 -10.87 -15.58 12.64
CA ALA A 117 -11.18 -15.42 14.04
C ALA A 117 -12.52 -16.06 14.41
N ILE A 118 -13.57 -15.79 13.62
CA ILE A 118 -14.89 -16.41 13.79
C ILE A 118 -14.77 -17.95 13.71
N CYS A 119 -14.08 -18.46 12.69
CA CYS A 119 -13.86 -19.91 12.52
C CYS A 119 -13.18 -20.51 13.76
N MET A 120 -12.15 -19.85 14.30
CA MET A 120 -11.45 -20.28 15.48
C MET A 120 -12.36 -20.28 16.73
N MET A 121 -13.19 -19.26 16.89
CA MET A 121 -14.11 -19.15 18.05
C MET A 121 -15.19 -20.23 18.04
N TYR A 122 -15.76 -20.57 16.87
CA TYR A 122 -16.87 -21.52 16.77
C TYR A 122 -16.42 -22.98 16.65
N LEU A 123 -15.28 -23.25 16.03
CA LEU A 123 -14.76 -24.60 15.75
C LEU A 123 -13.54 -24.95 16.62
N GLY A 124 -12.94 -24.00 17.32
CA GLY A 124 -11.85 -24.23 18.27
C GLY A 124 -12.27 -25.22 19.35
N GLY A 125 -11.46 -26.25 19.57
CA GLY A 125 -11.76 -27.34 20.51
C GLY A 125 -12.77 -28.39 20.03
N LYS A 126 -13.45 -28.19 18.89
CA LYS A 126 -14.38 -29.16 18.31
C LYS A 126 -13.75 -29.98 17.18
N LEU A 127 -12.74 -29.44 16.53
CA LEU A 127 -12.04 -30.08 15.42
C LEU A 127 -10.60 -30.42 15.81
N PRO A 128 -10.03 -31.50 15.25
CA PRO A 128 -8.60 -31.77 15.38
C PRO A 128 -7.79 -30.62 14.76
N THR A 129 -6.65 -30.29 15.35
CA THR A 129 -5.82 -29.14 15.00
C THR A 129 -5.52 -28.99 13.49
N PRO A 130 -5.15 -30.06 12.75
CA PRO A 130 -4.89 -29.91 11.30
C PRO A 130 -6.13 -29.51 10.50
N LEU A 131 -7.29 -30.05 10.86
CA LEU A 131 -8.56 -29.75 10.20
C LEU A 131 -9.02 -28.31 10.53
N LEU A 132 -8.79 -27.86 11.76
CA LEU A 132 -9.06 -26.48 12.16
C LEU A 132 -8.22 -25.50 11.33
N PHE A 133 -6.92 -25.72 11.17
CA PHE A 133 -6.08 -24.87 10.34
C PHE A 133 -6.53 -24.86 8.87
N LEU A 134 -6.93 -26.00 8.32
CA LEU A 134 -7.45 -26.08 6.96
C LEU A 134 -8.74 -25.26 6.81
N THR A 135 -9.67 -25.40 7.73
CA THR A 135 -10.94 -24.63 7.71
C THR A 135 -10.69 -23.11 7.88
N MET A 136 -9.79 -22.70 8.77
CA MET A 136 -9.38 -21.32 8.94
C MET A 136 -8.75 -20.74 7.66
N PHE A 137 -7.91 -21.50 6.98
CA PHE A 137 -7.32 -21.09 5.71
C PHE A 137 -8.38 -20.91 4.62
N LEU A 138 -9.27 -21.91 4.46
CA LEU A 138 -10.33 -21.84 3.44
C LEU A 138 -11.31 -20.69 3.70
N THR A 139 -11.74 -20.49 4.94
CA THR A 139 -12.65 -19.38 5.29
C THR A 139 -12.01 -18.03 5.05
N SER A 140 -10.73 -17.86 5.36
CA SER A 140 -9.97 -16.63 5.07
C SER A 140 -9.91 -16.32 3.57
N VAL A 141 -9.58 -17.34 2.75
CA VAL A 141 -9.51 -17.19 1.29
C VAL A 141 -10.88 -16.83 0.72
N ILE A 142 -11.94 -17.50 1.15
CA ILE A 142 -13.30 -17.25 0.66
C ILE A 142 -13.76 -15.85 1.05
N ALA A 143 -13.56 -15.44 2.31
CA ALA A 143 -13.97 -14.11 2.79
C ALA A 143 -13.23 -12.99 2.07
N GLY A 144 -11.90 -13.10 1.92
CA GLY A 144 -11.10 -12.14 1.16
C GLY A 144 -11.49 -12.08 -0.32
N ALA A 145 -11.77 -13.24 -0.94
CA ALA A 145 -12.23 -13.33 -2.33
C ALA A 145 -13.61 -12.67 -2.52
N ILE A 146 -14.58 -12.94 -1.65
CA ILE A 146 -15.90 -12.30 -1.70
C ILE A 146 -15.75 -10.78 -1.54
N TRP A 147 -14.92 -10.34 -0.59
CA TRP A 147 -14.71 -8.91 -0.36
C TRP A 147 -14.09 -8.20 -1.55
N SER A 148 -13.13 -8.83 -2.23
CA SER A 148 -12.50 -8.27 -3.45
C SER A 148 -13.39 -8.39 -4.69
N PHE A 149 -14.29 -9.37 -4.73
CA PHE A 149 -15.22 -9.56 -5.84
C PHE A 149 -16.18 -8.38 -5.99
N VAL A 150 -16.64 -7.79 -4.89
CA VAL A 150 -17.60 -6.68 -4.91
C VAL A 150 -17.11 -5.51 -5.78
N PRO A 151 -15.97 -4.86 -5.51
CA PRO A 151 -15.49 -3.76 -6.35
C PRO A 151 -15.17 -4.20 -7.79
N ALA A 152 -14.68 -5.42 -7.98
CA ALA A 152 -14.39 -5.95 -9.30
C ALA A 152 -15.66 -6.12 -10.14
N PHE A 153 -16.73 -6.62 -9.54
CA PHE A 153 -18.05 -6.78 -10.18
C PHE A 153 -18.63 -5.43 -10.61
N PHE A 154 -18.59 -4.43 -9.73
CA PHE A 154 -19.08 -3.07 -10.06
C PHE A 154 -18.24 -2.41 -11.16
N LYS A 155 -16.93 -2.64 -11.14
CA LYS A 155 -16.05 -2.16 -12.21
C LYS A 155 -16.36 -2.79 -13.54
N ALA A 156 -16.57 -4.09 -13.57
CA ALA A 156 -16.83 -4.84 -14.81
C ALA A 156 -18.18 -4.47 -15.45
N ASN A 157 -19.24 -4.27 -14.67
CA ASN A 157 -20.59 -4.04 -15.19
C ASN A 157 -20.92 -2.56 -15.41
N TRP A 158 -20.40 -1.66 -14.57
CA TRP A 158 -20.75 -0.21 -14.60
C TRP A 158 -19.54 0.70 -14.80
N ASN A 159 -18.35 0.15 -15.04
CA ASN A 159 -17.12 0.91 -15.21
C ASN A 159 -16.89 1.96 -14.10
N THR A 160 -17.26 1.62 -12.86
CA THR A 160 -17.06 2.47 -11.69
C THR A 160 -15.57 2.76 -11.44
N ASN A 161 -15.28 3.83 -10.69
CA ASN A 161 -13.90 4.11 -10.27
C ASN A 161 -13.45 3.10 -9.22
N GLU A 162 -12.60 2.14 -9.63
CA GLU A 162 -12.11 1.05 -8.79
C GLU A 162 -11.31 1.56 -7.58
N THR A 163 -10.53 2.62 -7.75
CA THR A 163 -9.70 3.20 -6.69
C THR A 163 -10.57 3.72 -5.55
N LEU A 164 -11.59 4.52 -5.89
CA LEU A 164 -12.52 5.09 -4.91
C LEU A 164 -13.35 3.99 -4.25
N PHE A 165 -13.86 3.04 -5.06
CA PHE A 165 -14.71 1.96 -4.56
C PHE A 165 -13.95 1.04 -3.59
N THR A 166 -12.73 0.63 -3.93
CA THR A 166 -11.90 -0.21 -3.06
C THR A 166 -11.49 0.51 -1.78
N LEU A 167 -11.24 1.83 -1.85
CA LEU A 167 -10.97 2.65 -0.66
C LEU A 167 -12.20 2.71 0.28
N MET A 168 -13.40 2.91 -0.26
CA MET A 168 -14.62 2.89 0.55
C MET A 168 -14.86 1.54 1.20
N MET A 169 -14.63 0.44 0.46
CA MET A 169 -14.71 -0.93 0.99
C MET A 169 -13.72 -1.17 2.14
N ASN A 170 -12.55 -0.54 2.11
CA ASN A 170 -11.59 -0.57 3.22
C ASN A 170 -12.21 -0.02 4.51
N TYR A 171 -12.78 1.16 4.45
CA TYR A 171 -13.43 1.78 5.62
C TYR A 171 -14.62 0.95 6.13
N VAL A 172 -15.39 0.36 5.24
CA VAL A 172 -16.50 -0.54 5.63
C VAL A 172 -15.96 -1.77 6.36
N ALA A 173 -14.86 -2.38 5.89
CA ALA A 173 -14.22 -3.51 6.55
C ALA A 173 -13.71 -3.14 7.95
N ILE A 174 -13.03 -2.00 8.08
CA ILE A 174 -12.51 -1.49 9.35
C ILE A 174 -13.65 -1.30 10.36
N GLN A 175 -14.73 -0.63 9.94
CA GLN A 175 -15.89 -0.38 10.82
C GLN A 175 -16.61 -1.68 11.21
N LEU A 176 -16.76 -2.61 10.28
CA LEU A 176 -17.41 -3.89 10.53
C LEU A 176 -16.60 -4.71 11.56
N VAL A 177 -15.29 -4.84 11.36
CA VAL A 177 -14.40 -5.56 12.29
C VAL A 177 -14.38 -4.86 13.65
N SER A 178 -14.25 -3.53 13.68
CA SER A 178 -14.25 -2.75 14.91
C SER A 178 -15.55 -2.92 15.70
N TYR A 179 -16.69 -2.94 15.02
CA TYR A 179 -17.99 -3.17 15.67
C TYR A 179 -18.02 -4.52 16.40
N TYR A 180 -17.59 -5.60 15.73
CA TYR A 180 -17.62 -6.95 16.33
C TYR A 180 -16.51 -7.20 17.37
N THR A 181 -15.43 -6.44 17.36
CA THR A 181 -14.36 -6.58 18.36
C THR A 181 -14.58 -5.73 19.62
N ASN A 182 -15.49 -4.74 19.55
CA ASN A 182 -15.80 -3.86 20.70
C ASN A 182 -17.09 -4.28 21.46
N ILE A 183 -17.75 -5.37 21.04
CA ILE A 183 -18.86 -6.01 21.76
C ILE A 183 -18.32 -7.10 22.67
#